data_3ca70dc6f72abee0cbfe6c4f0c8896f8
#
_entry.id   3ca70dc6f72abee0cbfe6c4f0c8896f8
#
_cell.length_a   1.000
_cell.length_b   1.000
_cell.length_c   1.000
_cell.angle_alpha   90.00
_cell.angle_beta   90.00
_cell.angle_gamma   90.00
#
_symmetry.space_group_name_H-M   'P 1'
#
loop_
_entity.id
_entity.type
_entity.pdbx_description
1 polymer ?
#
loop_
_entity_poly.entity_id
_entity_poly.type
_entity_poly.pdbx_seq_one_letter_code
_entity_poly.pdbx_strand_id
1 'polypeptide(L)'
;MKKEHIEPFFATLKAANPQPNTELEYTSVFELLTAVLLSAQATDVGVNKATRKLFPVANTPQQILDLGLEGLERYIQTIGLYRSKARHLMETCRILVDQHHSVVPRTREALEALPGVGRKTANVVLNVAFGEPTMAVDTHIFRVGNRTGLAPGKTPYEVEMKLMQRIPPEYLVDAHHWLILHGRYVCQARKPLCWQCAVSDYCSFKPKTAKP
;
A
#
# COMPACT_ATOMS: atom_id res chain seq x y z
N MET A 1 3.60 -4.46 -22.69
CA MET A 1 3.35 -3.03 -23.06
C MET A 1 4.58 -2.50 -23.77
N LYS A 2 4.42 -1.83 -24.91
CA LYS A 2 5.51 -1.18 -25.63
C LYS A 2 6.00 0.06 -24.86
N LYS A 3 7.27 0.46 -25.08
CA LYS A 3 7.87 1.60 -24.37
C LYS A 3 7.12 2.91 -24.64
N GLU A 4 6.71 3.14 -25.87
CA GLU A 4 5.95 4.31 -26.34
C GLU A 4 4.56 4.45 -25.68
N HIS A 5 4.02 3.36 -25.11
CA HIS A 5 2.71 3.37 -24.44
C HIS A 5 2.78 3.69 -22.94
N ILE A 6 3.98 3.75 -22.36
CA ILE A 6 4.11 3.89 -20.89
C ILE A 6 3.74 5.29 -20.45
N GLU A 7 4.31 6.31 -21.11
CA GLU A 7 4.01 7.71 -20.79
C GLU A 7 2.51 8.01 -20.94
N PRO A 8 1.86 7.76 -22.11
CA PRO A 8 0.44 8.06 -22.25
C PRO A 8 -0.46 7.19 -21.32
N PHE A 9 -0.01 6.00 -20.90
CA PHE A 9 -0.72 5.21 -19.89
C PHE A 9 -0.79 5.97 -18.56
N PHE A 10 0.35 6.48 -18.07
CA PHE A 10 0.38 7.22 -16.79
C PHE A 10 -0.24 8.62 -16.92
N ALA A 11 -0.05 9.31 -18.03
CA ALA A 11 -0.70 10.59 -18.31
C ALA A 11 -2.24 10.45 -18.23
N THR A 12 -2.78 9.37 -18.79
CA THR A 12 -4.23 9.07 -18.73
C THR A 12 -4.70 8.78 -17.30
N LEU A 13 -3.95 7.99 -16.52
CA LEU A 13 -4.28 7.74 -15.12
C LEU A 13 -4.23 9.02 -14.28
N LYS A 14 -3.22 9.86 -14.49
CA LYS A 14 -3.08 11.18 -13.85
C LYS A 14 -4.23 12.11 -14.20
N ALA A 15 -4.62 12.18 -15.47
CA ALA A 15 -5.75 13.00 -15.90
C ALA A 15 -7.08 12.56 -15.26
N ALA A 16 -7.27 11.24 -15.09
CA ALA A 16 -8.47 10.69 -14.45
C ALA A 16 -8.48 10.87 -12.92
N ASN A 17 -7.32 10.89 -12.26
CA ASN A 17 -7.18 11.10 -10.83
C ASN A 17 -5.87 11.85 -10.53
N PRO A 18 -5.88 13.20 -10.55
CA PRO A 18 -4.67 14.00 -10.38
C PRO A 18 -4.00 13.90 -9.01
N GLN A 19 -4.76 13.53 -7.97
CA GLN A 19 -4.28 13.42 -6.59
C GLN A 19 -4.71 12.06 -6.00
N PRO A 20 -4.06 10.97 -6.42
CA PRO A 20 -4.40 9.65 -5.91
C PRO A 20 -3.94 9.52 -4.46
N ASN A 21 -4.77 8.88 -3.63
CA ASN A 21 -4.48 8.72 -2.21
C ASN A 21 -4.75 7.31 -1.72
N THR A 22 -4.20 6.97 -0.56
CA THR A 22 -4.54 5.73 0.14
C THR A 22 -5.98 5.81 0.68
N GLU A 23 -6.62 4.65 0.79
CA GLU A 23 -7.94 4.53 1.43
C GLU A 23 -7.85 4.33 2.96
N LEU A 24 -6.63 4.19 3.51
CA LEU A 24 -6.40 4.16 4.95
C LEU A 24 -6.52 5.56 5.54
N GLU A 25 -7.15 5.65 6.72
CA GLU A 25 -7.34 6.90 7.46
C GLU A 25 -6.25 7.07 8.51
N TYR A 26 -5.57 8.21 8.49
CA TYR A 26 -4.50 8.56 9.43
C TYR A 26 -4.31 10.08 9.49
N THR A 27 -3.73 10.57 10.58
CA THR A 27 -3.37 11.98 10.78
C THR A 27 -1.89 12.17 11.07
N SER A 28 -1.16 11.10 11.38
CA SER A 28 0.28 11.12 11.63
C SER A 28 1.00 9.98 10.93
N VAL A 29 2.33 10.08 10.80
CA VAL A 29 3.15 9.01 10.23
C VAL A 29 3.07 7.73 11.07
N PHE A 30 2.96 7.84 12.39
CA PHE A 30 2.80 6.69 13.27
C PHE A 30 1.43 6.02 13.08
N GLU A 31 0.36 6.80 12.95
CA GLU A 31 -0.97 6.26 12.62
C GLU A 31 -0.95 5.53 11.27
N LEU A 32 -0.29 6.09 10.25
CA LEU A 32 -0.12 5.43 8.96
C LEU A 32 0.62 4.10 9.09
N LEU A 33 1.80 4.08 9.77
CA LEU A 33 2.55 2.84 10.01
C LEU A 33 1.67 1.79 10.69
N THR A 34 0.95 2.19 11.73
CA THR A 34 0.01 1.33 12.46
C THR A 34 -1.08 0.78 11.54
N ALA A 35 -1.75 1.65 10.77
CA ALA A 35 -2.80 1.23 9.85
C ALA A 35 -2.28 0.28 8.77
N VAL A 36 -1.09 0.54 8.18
CA VAL A 36 -0.48 -0.33 7.17
C VAL A 36 -0.08 -1.68 7.78
N LEU A 37 0.48 -1.71 9.00
CA LEU A 37 0.79 -2.96 9.70
C LEU A 37 -0.49 -3.78 9.95
N LEU A 38 -1.56 -3.13 10.37
CA LEU A 38 -2.85 -3.78 10.60
C LEU A 38 -3.53 -4.24 9.29
N SER A 39 -3.21 -3.64 8.15
CA SER A 39 -3.82 -3.98 6.86
C SER A 39 -3.30 -5.28 6.23
N ALA A 40 -2.25 -5.88 6.75
CA ALA A 40 -1.76 -7.17 6.26
C ALA A 40 -2.87 -8.23 6.31
N GLN A 41 -3.28 -8.76 5.15
CA GLN A 41 -4.40 -9.71 5.00
C GLN A 41 -5.73 -9.20 5.61
N ALA A 42 -5.97 -7.89 5.56
CA ALA A 42 -7.22 -7.27 6.00
C ALA A 42 -7.65 -6.21 4.97
N THR A 43 -8.91 -5.82 4.98
CA THR A 43 -9.43 -4.74 4.13
C THR A 43 -9.19 -3.38 4.77
N ASP A 44 -8.95 -2.34 3.96
CA ASP A 44 -8.77 -0.97 4.47
C ASP A 44 -10.01 -0.52 5.25
N VAL A 45 -11.21 -0.88 4.81
CA VAL A 45 -12.47 -0.61 5.53
C VAL A 45 -12.48 -1.24 6.92
N GLY A 46 -12.04 -2.50 7.04
CA GLY A 46 -11.95 -3.19 8.33
C GLY A 46 -10.92 -2.56 9.27
N VAL A 47 -9.77 -2.15 8.71
CA VAL A 47 -8.72 -1.44 9.45
C VAL A 47 -9.24 -0.09 9.93
N ASN A 48 -9.81 0.73 9.04
CA ASN A 48 -10.34 2.05 9.40
C ASN A 48 -11.41 1.95 10.50
N LYS A 49 -12.28 0.94 10.44
CA LYS A 49 -13.29 0.71 11.50
C LYS A 49 -12.67 0.47 12.87
N ALA A 50 -11.53 -0.20 12.94
CA ALA A 50 -10.80 -0.45 14.18
C ALA A 50 -10.00 0.77 14.62
N THR A 51 -9.27 1.42 13.70
CA THR A 51 -8.40 2.57 14.01
C THR A 51 -9.18 3.82 14.40
N ARG A 52 -10.38 4.04 13.86
CA ARG A 52 -11.29 5.11 14.32
C ARG A 52 -11.65 5.02 15.80
N LYS A 53 -11.56 3.82 16.40
CA LYS A 53 -11.77 3.62 17.84
C LYS A 53 -10.46 3.67 18.61
N LEU A 54 -9.36 3.22 18.01
CA LEU A 54 -8.05 3.14 18.65
C LEU A 54 -7.37 4.52 18.72
N PHE A 55 -7.27 5.23 17.60
CA PHE A 55 -6.47 6.46 17.50
C PHE A 55 -6.92 7.61 18.40
N PRO A 56 -8.23 7.82 18.70
CA PRO A 56 -8.63 8.81 19.69
C PRO A 56 -8.15 8.52 21.13
N VAL A 57 -7.79 7.26 21.42
CA VAL A 57 -7.33 6.81 22.74
C VAL A 57 -5.80 6.65 22.77
N ALA A 58 -5.22 6.12 21.70
CA ALA A 58 -3.79 5.85 21.60
C ALA A 58 -3.33 6.02 20.15
N ASN A 59 -2.62 7.11 19.87
CA ASN A 59 -2.08 7.44 18.55
C ASN A 59 -0.59 7.80 18.56
N THR A 60 0.10 7.43 19.64
CA THR A 60 1.58 7.50 19.74
C THR A 60 2.14 6.15 20.19
N PRO A 61 3.43 5.86 19.92
CA PRO A 61 4.05 4.62 20.39
C PRO A 61 3.89 4.41 21.90
N GLN A 62 4.11 5.45 22.71
CA GLN A 62 3.98 5.34 24.16
C GLN A 62 2.55 5.03 24.60
N GLN A 63 1.56 5.71 24.03
CA GLN A 63 0.14 5.46 24.37
C GLN A 63 -0.29 4.03 24.01
N ILE A 64 0.20 3.47 22.90
CA ILE A 64 -0.03 2.04 22.57
C ILE A 64 0.58 1.14 23.63
N LEU A 65 1.81 1.42 24.09
CA LEU A 65 2.44 0.66 25.18
C LEU A 65 1.66 0.75 26.49
N ASP A 66 1.13 1.94 26.82
CA ASP A 66 0.36 2.19 28.04
C ASP A 66 -0.98 1.45 28.05
N LEU A 67 -1.60 1.19 26.86
CA LEU A 67 -2.78 0.33 26.75
C LEU A 67 -2.50 -1.13 27.17
N GLY A 68 -1.26 -1.56 26.99
CA GLY A 68 -0.87 -2.96 27.12
C GLY A 68 -1.46 -3.86 26.03
N LEU A 69 -0.96 -5.10 25.96
CA LEU A 69 -1.33 -6.03 24.89
C LEU A 69 -2.84 -6.33 24.86
N GLU A 70 -3.43 -6.64 26.02
CA GLU A 70 -4.87 -6.93 26.09
C GLU A 70 -5.74 -5.72 25.74
N GLY A 71 -5.33 -4.51 26.17
CA GLY A 71 -5.99 -3.27 25.81
C GLY A 71 -6.00 -3.03 24.32
N LEU A 72 -4.84 -3.18 23.66
CA LEU A 72 -4.72 -3.07 22.21
C LEU A 72 -5.56 -4.13 21.48
N GLU A 73 -5.52 -5.39 21.91
CA GLU A 73 -6.30 -6.48 21.30
C GLU A 73 -7.80 -6.16 21.25
N ARG A 74 -8.35 -5.55 22.32
CA ARG A 74 -9.78 -5.17 22.36
C ARG A 74 -10.18 -4.22 21.24
N TYR A 75 -9.30 -3.31 20.83
CA TYR A 75 -9.58 -2.36 19.73
C TYR A 75 -9.49 -3.01 18.35
N ILE A 76 -8.58 -3.98 18.17
CA ILE A 76 -8.28 -4.54 16.85
C ILE A 76 -8.82 -5.97 16.64
N GLN A 77 -9.56 -6.55 17.61
CA GLN A 77 -10.06 -7.95 17.57
C GLN A 77 -10.94 -8.27 16.34
N THR A 78 -11.47 -7.26 15.65
CA THR A 78 -12.24 -7.45 14.42
C THR A 78 -11.37 -7.65 13.19
N ILE A 79 -10.05 -7.44 13.31
CA ILE A 79 -9.07 -7.60 12.22
C ILE A 79 -8.53 -9.03 12.26
N GLY A 80 -8.43 -9.66 11.09
CA GLY A 80 -7.82 -10.99 10.97
C GLY A 80 -6.39 -11.01 11.52
N LEU A 81 -6.01 -12.10 12.21
CA LEU A 81 -4.70 -12.27 12.86
C LEU A 81 -4.37 -11.20 13.93
N TYR A 82 -5.38 -10.62 14.54
CA TYR A 82 -5.23 -9.49 15.47
C TYR A 82 -4.24 -9.74 16.62
N ARG A 83 -4.17 -10.95 17.18
CA ARG A 83 -3.23 -11.27 18.27
C ARG A 83 -1.76 -11.19 17.86
N SER A 84 -1.45 -11.66 16.64
CA SER A 84 -0.09 -11.55 16.08
C SER A 84 0.23 -10.10 15.75
N LYS A 85 -0.73 -9.37 15.16
CA LYS A 85 -0.58 -7.95 14.83
C LYS A 85 -0.43 -7.08 16.08
N ALA A 86 -1.19 -7.39 17.15
CA ALA A 86 -1.05 -6.69 18.43
C ALA A 86 0.37 -6.87 19.00
N ARG A 87 0.89 -8.10 19.02
CA ARG A 87 2.26 -8.35 19.47
C ARG A 87 3.31 -7.61 18.66
N HIS A 88 3.22 -7.67 17.31
CA HIS A 88 4.13 -6.94 16.44
C HIS A 88 4.06 -5.43 16.66
N LEU A 89 2.85 -4.87 16.81
CA LEU A 89 2.67 -3.45 17.05
C LEU A 89 3.23 -3.03 18.42
N MET A 90 3.00 -3.81 19.46
CA MET A 90 3.59 -3.56 20.79
C MET A 90 5.11 -3.54 20.76
N GLU A 91 5.72 -4.53 20.09
CA GLU A 91 7.17 -4.61 19.95
C GLU A 91 7.72 -3.48 19.07
N THR A 92 7.06 -3.17 17.96
CA THR A 92 7.37 -2.01 17.13
C THR A 92 7.34 -0.72 17.95
N CYS A 93 6.31 -0.49 18.76
CA CYS A 93 6.21 0.69 19.62
C CYS A 93 7.37 0.77 20.63
N ARG A 94 7.76 -0.37 21.22
CA ARG A 94 8.91 -0.41 22.13
C ARG A 94 10.20 0.00 21.42
N ILE A 95 10.48 -0.55 20.23
CA ILE A 95 11.64 -0.18 19.43
C ILE A 95 11.61 1.30 19.05
N LEU A 96 10.43 1.83 18.64
CA LEU A 96 10.29 3.25 18.33
C LEU A 96 10.59 4.15 19.53
N VAL A 97 10.12 3.79 20.72
CA VAL A 97 10.40 4.56 21.95
C VAL A 97 11.89 4.46 22.31
N ASP A 98 12.45 3.25 22.38
CA ASP A 98 13.78 3.01 22.91
C ASP A 98 14.90 3.44 21.96
N GLN A 99 14.70 3.31 20.63
CA GLN A 99 15.78 3.49 19.64
C GLN A 99 15.52 4.65 18.66
N HIS A 100 14.29 5.12 18.52
CA HIS A 100 13.92 6.13 17.54
C HIS A 100 13.22 7.37 18.12
N HIS A 101 13.31 7.58 19.45
CA HIS A 101 12.68 8.73 20.12
C HIS A 101 11.19 8.92 19.78
N SER A 102 10.45 7.82 19.64
CA SER A 102 9.04 7.76 19.23
C SER A 102 8.77 8.27 17.79
N VAL A 103 9.78 8.42 16.97
CA VAL A 103 9.67 8.86 15.58
C VAL A 103 9.77 7.65 14.64
N VAL A 104 8.90 7.60 13.63
CA VAL A 104 8.97 6.56 12.59
C VAL A 104 10.20 6.80 11.70
N PRO A 105 11.09 5.81 11.52
CA PRO A 105 12.29 5.98 10.72
C PRO A 105 11.97 6.16 9.23
N ARG A 106 12.87 6.86 8.51
CA ARG A 106 12.69 7.24 7.10
C ARG A 106 13.53 6.41 6.13
N THR A 107 14.13 5.31 6.57
CA THR A 107 14.88 4.41 5.70
C THR A 107 14.20 3.05 5.62
N ARG A 108 14.34 2.38 4.47
CA ARG A 108 13.75 1.04 4.29
C ARG A 108 14.33 0.05 5.29
N GLU A 109 15.63 0.09 5.49
CA GLU A 109 16.35 -0.82 6.39
C GLU A 109 15.84 -0.71 7.82
N ALA A 110 15.67 0.51 8.31
CA ALA A 110 15.16 0.75 9.66
C ALA A 110 13.68 0.39 9.80
N LEU A 111 12.88 0.61 8.75
CA LEU A 111 11.47 0.18 8.73
C LEU A 111 11.34 -1.33 8.69
N GLU A 112 12.11 -2.03 7.86
CA GLU A 112 12.09 -3.50 7.77
C GLU A 112 12.63 -4.19 9.03
N ALA A 113 13.41 -3.49 9.85
CA ALA A 113 13.84 -3.98 11.15
C ALA A 113 12.70 -3.99 12.21
N LEU A 114 11.60 -3.28 11.95
CA LEU A 114 10.46 -3.27 12.85
C LEU A 114 9.61 -4.56 12.70
N PRO A 115 9.16 -5.17 13.81
CA PRO A 115 8.37 -6.39 13.78
C PRO A 115 7.07 -6.25 12.97
N GLY A 116 6.83 -7.18 12.07
CA GLY A 116 5.66 -7.16 11.18
C GLY A 116 5.76 -6.20 10.00
N VAL A 117 6.87 -5.48 9.84
CA VAL A 117 7.13 -4.59 8.73
C VAL A 117 8.05 -5.28 7.71
N GLY A 118 7.46 -5.77 6.63
CA GLY A 118 8.23 -6.27 5.50
C GLY A 118 8.43 -5.21 4.42
N ARG A 119 9.15 -5.55 3.34
CA ARG A 119 9.46 -4.67 2.21
C ARG A 119 8.24 -3.91 1.66
N LYS A 120 7.11 -4.62 1.48
CA LYS A 120 5.87 -3.97 0.99
C LYS A 120 5.41 -2.87 1.94
N THR A 121 5.33 -3.17 3.25
CA THR A 121 4.89 -2.22 4.28
C THR A 121 5.84 -1.03 4.36
N ALA A 122 7.15 -1.26 4.36
CA ALA A 122 8.16 -0.21 4.34
C ALA A 122 8.01 0.70 3.10
N ASN A 123 7.84 0.13 1.91
CA ASN A 123 7.61 0.90 0.69
C ASN A 123 6.32 1.74 0.73
N VAL A 124 5.23 1.23 1.32
CA VAL A 124 4.00 2.03 1.50
C VAL A 124 4.27 3.23 2.41
N VAL A 125 4.90 3.00 3.56
CA VAL A 125 5.20 4.09 4.51
C VAL A 125 6.12 5.14 3.90
N LEU A 126 7.18 4.72 3.20
CA LEU A 126 8.10 5.64 2.51
C LEU A 126 7.39 6.46 1.44
N ASN A 127 6.54 5.83 0.64
CA ASN A 127 5.80 6.52 -0.41
C ASN A 127 4.78 7.50 0.18
N VAL A 128 3.89 7.02 1.05
CA VAL A 128 2.72 7.78 1.52
C VAL A 128 3.10 8.86 2.52
N ALA A 129 4.00 8.55 3.48
CA ALA A 129 4.35 9.48 4.53
C ALA A 129 5.48 10.45 4.13
N PHE A 130 6.38 10.01 3.28
CA PHE A 130 7.60 10.75 2.99
C PHE A 130 7.74 11.18 1.52
N GLY A 131 6.79 10.80 0.65
CA GLY A 131 6.83 11.13 -0.77
C GLY A 131 7.96 10.46 -1.54
N GLU A 132 8.52 9.39 -1.00
CA GLU A 132 9.60 8.65 -1.66
C GLU A 132 9.06 7.87 -2.86
N PRO A 133 9.78 7.86 -3.99
CA PRO A 133 9.35 7.15 -5.19
C PRO A 133 9.53 5.65 -5.05
N THR A 134 8.77 5.01 -4.14
CA THR A 134 8.80 3.57 -3.90
C THR A 134 7.56 2.89 -4.46
N MET A 135 7.67 1.58 -4.75
CA MET A 135 6.58 0.78 -5.30
C MET A 135 6.30 -0.43 -4.39
N ALA A 136 5.17 -0.40 -3.71
CA ALA A 136 4.76 -1.50 -2.83
C ALA A 136 3.88 -2.50 -3.59
N VAL A 137 4.50 -3.50 -4.23
CA VAL A 137 3.78 -4.47 -5.05
C VAL A 137 2.92 -5.40 -4.21
N ASP A 138 1.62 -5.19 -4.25
CA ASP A 138 0.59 -6.09 -3.71
C ASP A 138 -0.01 -6.97 -4.82
N THR A 139 -1.03 -7.75 -4.49
CA THR A 139 -1.71 -8.62 -5.46
C THR A 139 -2.39 -7.83 -6.60
N HIS A 140 -2.82 -6.59 -6.36
CA HIS A 140 -3.42 -5.73 -7.37
C HIS A 140 -2.36 -5.22 -8.35
N ILE A 141 -1.29 -4.63 -7.83
CA ILE A 141 -0.18 -4.11 -8.65
C ILE A 141 0.53 -5.25 -9.37
N PHE A 142 0.76 -6.39 -8.71
CA PHE A 142 1.32 -7.58 -9.35
C PHE A 142 0.49 -8.02 -10.56
N ARG A 143 -0.83 -8.08 -10.39
CA ARG A 143 -1.75 -8.43 -11.48
C ARG A 143 -1.75 -7.39 -12.58
N VAL A 144 -1.85 -6.11 -12.24
CA VAL A 144 -1.87 -5.01 -13.22
C VAL A 144 -0.57 -4.99 -14.02
N GLY A 145 0.58 -5.05 -13.37
CA GLY A 145 1.90 -5.06 -14.01
C GLY A 145 2.06 -6.18 -15.02
N ASN A 146 1.67 -7.41 -14.62
CA ASN A 146 1.72 -8.58 -15.50
C ASN A 146 0.68 -8.49 -16.62
N ARG A 147 -0.58 -8.21 -16.30
CA ARG A 147 -1.68 -8.25 -17.27
C ARG A 147 -1.56 -7.16 -18.32
N THR A 148 -1.18 -5.96 -17.94
CA THR A 148 -0.99 -4.86 -18.90
C THR A 148 0.29 -5.00 -19.72
N GLY A 149 1.22 -5.86 -19.30
CA GLY A 149 2.55 -5.96 -19.86
C GLY A 149 3.46 -4.78 -19.47
N LEU A 150 3.03 -3.97 -18.49
CA LEU A 150 3.86 -2.87 -17.98
C LEU A 150 5.12 -3.38 -17.29
N ALA A 151 4.97 -4.40 -16.42
CA ALA A 151 6.07 -5.00 -15.67
C ALA A 151 5.85 -6.51 -15.49
N PRO A 152 6.03 -7.34 -16.54
CA PRO A 152 5.87 -8.77 -16.41
C PRO A 152 6.95 -9.35 -15.48
N GLY A 153 6.53 -10.12 -14.46
CA GLY A 153 7.44 -10.76 -13.52
C GLY A 153 6.79 -11.93 -12.80
N LYS A 154 7.61 -12.87 -12.31
CA LYS A 154 7.15 -14.06 -11.59
C LYS A 154 6.98 -13.80 -10.09
N THR A 155 7.69 -12.82 -9.56
CA THR A 155 7.67 -12.45 -8.14
C THR A 155 7.30 -10.99 -7.97
N PRO A 156 6.74 -10.57 -6.80
CA PRO A 156 6.51 -9.16 -6.49
C PRO A 156 7.76 -8.30 -6.62
N TYR A 157 8.92 -8.81 -6.23
CA TYR A 157 10.19 -8.11 -6.34
C TYR A 157 10.60 -7.85 -7.80
N GLU A 158 10.46 -8.84 -8.69
CA GLU A 158 10.74 -8.64 -10.12
C GLU A 158 9.81 -7.59 -10.74
N VAL A 159 8.52 -7.60 -10.35
CA VAL A 159 7.55 -6.60 -10.80
C VAL A 159 7.91 -5.22 -10.26
N GLU A 160 8.27 -5.11 -8.97
CA GLU A 160 8.76 -3.87 -8.35
C GLU A 160 9.93 -3.28 -9.13
N MET A 161 10.98 -4.06 -9.34
CA MET A 161 12.19 -3.60 -10.03
C MET A 161 11.89 -3.12 -11.46
N LYS A 162 11.04 -3.84 -12.18
CA LYS A 162 10.64 -3.44 -13.54
C LYS A 162 9.77 -2.19 -13.55
N LEU A 163 8.86 -2.03 -12.60
CA LEU A 163 8.07 -0.80 -12.45
C LEU A 163 8.99 0.39 -12.20
N MET A 164 9.91 0.26 -11.24
CA MET A 164 10.87 1.32 -10.91
C MET A 164 11.75 1.74 -12.08
N GLN A 165 12.09 0.81 -12.98
CA GLN A 165 12.90 1.11 -14.18
C GLN A 165 12.09 1.70 -15.33
N ARG A 166 10.80 1.37 -15.45
CA ARG A 166 10.00 1.67 -16.63
C ARG A 166 9.10 2.88 -16.47
N ILE A 167 8.67 3.17 -15.25
CA ILE A 167 7.80 4.33 -14.97
C ILE A 167 8.65 5.61 -15.07
N PRO A 168 8.20 6.61 -15.84
CA PRO A 168 8.89 7.89 -15.89
C PRO A 168 8.94 8.54 -14.49
N PRO A 169 10.07 9.18 -14.12
CA PRO A 169 10.30 9.71 -12.77
C PRO A 169 9.19 10.61 -12.23
N GLU A 170 8.58 11.41 -13.09
CA GLU A 170 7.49 12.34 -12.75
C GLU A 170 6.18 11.67 -12.33
N TYR A 171 6.05 10.37 -12.57
CA TYR A 171 4.87 9.58 -12.17
C TYR A 171 5.14 8.64 -10.99
N LEU A 172 6.42 8.40 -10.62
CA LEU A 172 6.79 7.32 -9.69
C LEU A 172 6.13 7.43 -8.32
N VAL A 173 6.02 8.65 -7.77
CA VAL A 173 5.43 8.86 -6.44
C VAL A 173 3.95 8.45 -6.43
N ASP A 174 3.19 8.86 -7.44
CA ASP A 174 1.75 8.61 -7.52
C ASP A 174 1.40 7.26 -8.15
N ALA A 175 2.34 6.67 -8.89
CA ALA A 175 2.12 5.43 -9.65
C ALA A 175 1.64 4.28 -8.78
N HIS A 176 2.13 4.18 -7.54
CA HIS A 176 1.67 3.18 -6.57
C HIS A 176 0.14 3.23 -6.39
N HIS A 177 -0.38 4.43 -6.13
CA HIS A 177 -1.81 4.62 -5.88
C HIS A 177 -2.64 4.42 -7.15
N TRP A 178 -2.21 4.96 -8.29
CA TRP A 178 -2.92 4.72 -9.56
C TRP A 178 -3.02 3.25 -9.89
N LEU A 179 -1.93 2.49 -9.74
CA LEU A 179 -1.92 1.07 -10.09
C LEU A 179 -2.75 0.23 -9.11
N ILE A 180 -2.73 0.53 -7.81
CA ILE A 180 -3.55 -0.21 -6.83
C ILE A 180 -5.04 0.08 -7.01
N LEU A 181 -5.43 1.34 -7.19
CA LEU A 181 -6.82 1.74 -7.43
C LEU A 181 -7.32 1.18 -8.77
N HIS A 182 -6.51 1.24 -9.83
CA HIS A 182 -6.83 0.62 -11.11
C HIS A 182 -7.05 -0.90 -10.96
N GLY A 183 -6.21 -1.56 -10.19
CA GLY A 183 -6.34 -2.99 -9.90
C GLY A 183 -7.58 -3.33 -9.09
N ARG A 184 -7.97 -2.49 -8.13
CA ARG A 184 -9.17 -2.70 -7.31
C ARG A 184 -10.45 -2.52 -8.09
N TYR A 185 -10.57 -1.43 -8.85
CA TYR A 185 -11.84 -0.98 -9.37
C TYR A 185 -12.04 -1.24 -10.87
N VAL A 186 -10.98 -1.37 -11.66
CA VAL A 186 -11.07 -1.55 -13.12
C VAL A 186 -10.47 -2.87 -13.56
N CYS A 187 -9.17 -3.10 -13.34
CA CYS A 187 -8.48 -4.31 -13.76
C CYS A 187 -8.66 -5.44 -12.73
N GLN A 188 -9.91 -5.80 -12.45
CA GLN A 188 -10.28 -6.79 -11.44
C GLN A 188 -9.78 -8.20 -11.80
N ALA A 189 -9.63 -9.08 -10.77
CA ALA A 189 -9.00 -10.38 -10.93
C ALA A 189 -9.77 -11.29 -11.90
N ARG A 190 -11.06 -11.50 -11.66
CA ARG A 190 -11.89 -12.45 -12.43
C ARG A 190 -12.52 -11.84 -13.67
N LYS A 191 -13.07 -10.61 -13.55
CA LYS A 191 -13.78 -9.92 -14.64
C LYS A 191 -13.25 -8.49 -14.76
N PRO A 192 -12.11 -8.27 -15.43
CA PRO A 192 -11.62 -6.91 -15.64
C PRO A 192 -12.57 -6.12 -16.52
N LEU A 193 -12.81 -4.87 -16.18
CA LEU A 193 -13.75 -3.99 -16.88
C LEU A 193 -13.06 -3.30 -18.07
N CYS A 194 -12.52 -4.09 -19.03
CA CYS A 194 -11.74 -3.57 -20.15
C CYS A 194 -12.54 -2.62 -21.04
N TRP A 195 -13.84 -2.82 -21.15
CA TRP A 195 -14.75 -2.01 -21.97
C TRP A 195 -14.91 -0.56 -21.47
N GLN A 196 -14.61 -0.29 -20.19
CA GLN A 196 -14.61 1.07 -19.62
C GLN A 196 -13.22 1.51 -19.14
N CYS A 197 -12.17 0.76 -19.47
CA CYS A 197 -10.83 1.04 -18.99
C CYS A 197 -10.18 2.16 -19.81
N ALA A 198 -9.93 3.31 -19.19
CA ALA A 198 -9.35 4.48 -19.85
C ALA A 198 -7.97 4.21 -20.49
N VAL A 199 -7.23 3.23 -19.98
CA VAL A 199 -5.89 2.85 -20.48
C VAL A 199 -5.90 1.58 -21.33
N SER A 200 -7.07 1.16 -21.83
CA SER A 200 -7.23 -0.07 -22.60
C SER A 200 -6.34 -0.13 -23.84
N ASP A 201 -6.17 1.00 -24.53
CA ASP A 201 -5.44 1.06 -25.81
C ASP A 201 -3.93 0.84 -25.62
N TYR A 202 -3.39 1.16 -24.46
CA TYR A 202 -1.98 0.96 -24.12
C TYR A 202 -1.69 -0.42 -23.54
N CYS A 203 -2.73 -1.16 -23.14
CA CYS A 203 -2.63 -2.42 -22.42
C CYS A 203 -2.46 -3.61 -23.36
N SER A 204 -1.48 -4.50 -23.08
CA SER A 204 -1.19 -5.70 -23.89
C SER A 204 -2.14 -6.87 -23.65
N PHE A 205 -3.01 -6.81 -22.65
CA PHE A 205 -3.95 -7.89 -22.32
C PHE A 205 -4.94 -8.15 -23.44
N LYS A 206 -5.07 -9.42 -23.85
CA LYS A 206 -6.03 -9.88 -24.87
C LYS A 206 -6.58 -11.27 -24.47
N PRO A 207 -7.84 -11.61 -24.84
CA PRO A 207 -8.84 -10.68 -25.40
C PRO A 207 -9.34 -9.70 -24.34
N LYS A 208 -9.73 -8.49 -24.78
CA LYS A 208 -10.40 -7.53 -23.90
C LYS A 208 -11.81 -8.04 -23.56
N THR A 209 -12.23 -7.81 -22.30
CA THR A 209 -13.61 -8.12 -21.92
C THR A 209 -14.59 -7.14 -22.57
N ALA A 210 -15.67 -7.66 -23.15
CA ALA A 210 -16.77 -6.86 -23.68
C ALA A 210 -17.65 -6.31 -22.54
N LYS A 211 -18.43 -5.30 -22.87
CA LYS A 211 -19.53 -4.82 -22.00
C LYS A 211 -20.55 -5.96 -21.83
N PRO A 212 -21.03 -6.25 -20.60
CA PRO A 212 -22.08 -7.23 -20.35
C PRO A 212 -23.39 -6.91 -21.10
#